data_28dfed8e30fdce725879d9428a7542bb
#
_entry.id   28dfed8e30fdce725879d9428a7542bb
#
_cell.length_a   1.000
_cell.length_b   1.000
_cell.length_c   1.000
_cell.angle_alpha   90.00
_cell.angle_beta   90.00
_cell.angle_gamma   90.00
#
_symmetry.space_group_name_H-M   'P 1'
#
loop_
_entity.id
_entity.type
_entity.pdbx_description
1 polymer ?
#
loop_
_entity_poly.entity_id
_entity_poly.type
_entity_poly.pdbx_seq_one_letter_code
_entity_poly.pdbx_strand_id
1 'polypeptide(L)'
;MYCNCCHCPCSETDRFCINCGAPLGSVEKKGRHWVPLLIMAVLFFCCTALFYAIPMEDTPSTKSIASYETPWFSLENGVLSFDQSKYTGSPELTVPAQIGGMEVVAIGDGCFENCGALTAIHLPDGLKAIGEEAFEDCAGLRGMKIPESVAFLGEGAFDGCSSLEAVCISNQTQHLGDNVFNDCTSLRYVYFLGNFQEWTGIYQDFIDPSVIISCEDGKFHPSGDPA
;
A
#
# COMPACT_ATOMS: atom_id res chain seq x y z
N MET A 1 13.15 10.12 5.43
CA MET A 1 11.79 10.66 5.75
C MET A 1 10.75 9.60 5.48
N TYR A 2 9.52 9.79 5.96
CA TYR A 2 8.43 8.86 5.65
C TYR A 2 7.43 9.52 4.69
N CYS A 3 6.85 8.74 3.80
CA CYS A 3 5.79 9.21 2.91
C CYS A 3 4.54 9.58 3.70
N ASN A 4 3.98 10.75 3.45
CA ASN A 4 2.75 11.20 4.13
C ASN A 4 1.49 10.42 3.69
N CYS A 5 1.56 9.71 2.58
CA CYS A 5 0.43 8.97 2.02
C CYS A 5 0.41 7.51 2.52
N CYS A 6 1.54 6.80 2.41
CA CYS A 6 1.61 5.37 2.73
C CYS A 6 2.52 5.04 3.93
N HIS A 7 3.14 6.06 4.55
CA HIS A 7 4.06 5.95 5.69
C HIS A 7 5.32 5.09 5.47
N CYS A 8 5.57 4.63 4.24
CA CYS A 8 6.82 3.93 3.92
C CYS A 8 8.02 4.87 4.04
N PRO A 9 9.16 4.37 4.50
CA PRO A 9 10.39 5.13 4.55
C PRO A 9 10.83 5.51 3.13
N CYS A 10 11.21 6.78 2.95
CA CYS A 10 11.69 7.34 1.69
C CYS A 10 13.05 7.99 1.90
N SER A 11 13.89 7.98 0.89
CA SER A 11 15.15 8.73 0.92
C SER A 11 14.87 10.25 0.90
N GLU A 12 15.79 11.04 1.44
CA GLU A 12 15.70 12.51 1.35
C GLU A 12 15.91 13.04 -0.08
N THR A 13 16.41 12.20 -0.96
CA THR A 13 16.66 12.50 -2.37
C THR A 13 15.51 12.13 -3.29
N ASP A 14 14.54 11.36 -2.80
CA ASP A 14 13.43 10.91 -3.61
C ASP A 14 12.45 12.06 -3.87
N ARG A 15 12.03 12.21 -5.11
CA ARG A 15 11.00 13.17 -5.50
C ARG A 15 9.60 12.61 -5.35
N PHE A 16 9.48 11.30 -5.41
CA PHE A 16 8.22 10.58 -5.30
C PHE A 16 8.41 9.40 -4.37
N CYS A 17 7.38 9.03 -3.64
CA CYS A 17 7.38 7.80 -2.87
C CYS A 17 7.42 6.60 -3.80
N ILE A 18 8.43 5.76 -3.66
CA ILE A 18 8.62 4.56 -4.49
C ILE A 18 7.45 3.60 -4.32
N ASN A 19 6.83 3.61 -3.13
CA ASN A 19 5.75 2.68 -2.79
C ASN A 19 4.38 3.08 -3.35
N CYS A 20 4.01 4.36 -3.31
CA CYS A 20 2.67 4.79 -3.69
C CYS A 20 2.66 5.86 -4.80
N GLY A 21 3.84 6.23 -5.35
CA GLY A 21 3.95 7.26 -6.37
C GLY A 21 3.64 8.69 -5.88
N ALA A 22 3.24 8.87 -4.61
CA ALA A 22 2.91 10.19 -4.08
C ALA A 22 4.13 11.12 -4.12
N PRO A 23 3.98 12.39 -4.55
CA PRO A 23 5.09 13.33 -4.57
C PRO A 23 5.55 13.59 -3.12
N LEU A 24 6.83 13.34 -2.87
CA LEU A 24 7.48 13.72 -1.63
C LEU A 24 7.82 15.19 -1.76
N GLY A 25 6.95 16.05 -1.20
CA GLY A 25 7.14 17.49 -1.27
C GLY A 25 8.53 17.88 -0.78
N SER A 26 9.22 18.76 -1.53
CA SER A 26 10.39 19.45 -1.04
C SER A 26 10.04 20.01 0.34
N VAL A 27 10.82 19.66 1.36
CA VAL A 27 10.67 20.22 2.71
C VAL A 27 10.91 21.71 2.61
N GLU A 28 9.86 22.48 2.33
CA GLU A 28 9.90 23.89 2.67
C GLU A 28 10.09 23.95 4.18
N LYS A 29 11.26 24.42 4.60
CA LYS A 29 11.52 24.78 5.99
C LYS A 29 10.46 25.82 6.35
N LYS A 30 9.35 25.34 6.91
CA LYS A 30 8.28 26.19 7.41
C LYS A 30 8.91 27.07 8.50
N GLY A 31 9.23 28.29 8.12
CA GLY A 31 9.65 29.32 9.05
C GLY A 31 8.60 29.37 10.16
N ARG A 32 9.07 29.33 11.39
CA ARG A 32 8.28 29.45 12.60
C ARG A 32 7.63 30.81 12.59
N HIS A 33 6.46 30.96 11.97
CA HIS A 33 5.63 32.12 12.16
C HIS A 33 5.04 32.08 13.56
N TRP A 34 5.61 32.85 14.43
CA TRP A 34 5.00 33.21 15.70
C TRP A 34 3.74 34.03 15.37
N VAL A 35 2.58 33.40 15.48
CA VAL A 35 1.30 34.12 15.52
C VAL A 35 1.15 34.68 16.93
N PRO A 36 1.04 36.01 17.10
CA PRO A 36 0.90 36.59 18.43
C PRO A 36 -0.39 36.10 19.08
N LEU A 37 -0.30 35.73 20.34
CA LEU A 37 -1.38 35.20 21.21
C LEU A 37 -2.65 36.09 21.28
N LEU A 38 -2.62 37.29 20.71
CA LEU A 38 -3.72 38.26 20.76
C LEU A 38 -4.86 37.98 19.75
N ILE A 39 -4.66 37.12 18.76
CA ILE A 39 -5.69 36.83 17.73
C ILE A 39 -6.62 35.68 18.19
N MET A 40 -6.17 34.84 19.12
CA MET A 40 -6.99 33.72 19.62
C MET A 40 -8.13 34.15 20.55
N ALA A 41 -8.02 35.32 21.18
CA ALA A 41 -9.06 35.81 22.11
C ALA A 41 -10.30 36.39 21.39
N VAL A 42 -10.14 36.85 20.14
CA VAL A 42 -11.25 37.46 19.38
C VAL A 42 -12.10 36.40 18.67
N LEU A 43 -11.54 35.24 18.34
CA LEU A 43 -12.26 34.15 17.70
C LEU A 43 -13.12 33.31 18.66
N PHE A 44 -12.81 33.34 19.96
CA PHE A 44 -13.57 32.59 20.96
C PHE A 44 -14.91 33.27 21.36
N PHE A 45 -15.02 34.59 21.14
CA PHE A 45 -16.26 35.32 21.49
C PHE A 45 -17.26 35.39 20.34
N CYS A 46 -16.87 35.08 19.11
CA CYS A 46 -17.78 35.10 17.95
C CYS A 46 -18.50 33.76 17.75
N CYS A 47 -18.04 32.66 18.34
CA CYS A 47 -18.67 31.33 18.19
C CYS A 47 -19.86 31.06 19.09
N THR A 48 -20.13 31.88 20.13
CA THR A 48 -21.24 31.62 21.05
C THR A 48 -22.56 32.31 20.69
N ALA A 49 -22.56 33.21 19.72
CA ALA A 49 -23.77 33.97 19.32
C ALA A 49 -24.45 33.45 18.04
N LEU A 50 -23.86 32.45 17.35
CA LEU A 50 -24.41 31.94 16.08
C LEU A 50 -25.01 30.52 16.19
N PHE A 51 -25.13 29.97 17.40
CA PHE A 51 -25.65 28.61 17.58
C PHE A 51 -27.19 28.54 17.73
N TYR A 52 -27.92 29.63 17.53
CA TYR A 52 -29.36 29.63 17.81
C TYR A 52 -30.29 29.89 16.60
N ALA A 53 -29.77 29.83 15.39
CA ALA A 53 -30.64 30.07 14.20
C ALA A 53 -30.20 29.29 12.94
N ILE A 54 -29.77 28.04 13.08
CA ILE A 54 -29.72 27.16 11.91
C ILE A 54 -30.82 26.14 12.11
N PRO A 55 -31.89 26.14 11.25
CA PRO A 55 -32.81 25.03 11.20
C PRO A 55 -31.94 23.77 10.96
N MET A 56 -32.17 22.72 11.70
CA MET A 56 -31.66 21.39 11.36
C MET A 56 -32.34 21.01 10.04
N GLU A 57 -31.78 21.48 8.94
CA GLU A 57 -31.98 20.79 7.69
C GLU A 57 -31.28 19.45 7.84
N ASP A 58 -32.04 18.42 7.60
CA ASP A 58 -31.73 17.02 7.63
C ASP A 58 -30.25 16.77 7.33
N THR A 59 -29.53 16.21 8.31
CA THR A 59 -28.26 15.56 8.06
C THR A 59 -28.46 14.76 6.78
N PRO A 60 -27.59 14.94 5.76
CA PRO A 60 -27.70 14.10 4.58
C PRO A 60 -27.66 12.69 5.10
N SER A 61 -28.85 12.10 5.15
CA SER A 61 -29.11 10.68 5.27
C SER A 61 -27.91 10.00 4.64
N THR A 62 -27.26 9.15 5.38
CA THR A 62 -26.28 8.21 4.88
C THR A 62 -26.72 7.82 3.48
N LYS A 63 -26.23 8.56 2.47
CA LYS A 63 -26.33 8.10 1.11
C LYS A 63 -25.68 6.73 1.19
N SER A 64 -26.53 5.72 1.19
CA SER A 64 -26.12 4.37 0.88
C SER A 64 -25.08 4.53 -0.21
N ILE A 65 -23.83 4.19 0.10
CA ILE A 65 -22.77 4.15 -0.89
C ILE A 65 -23.39 3.27 -1.96
N ALA A 66 -23.86 3.92 -3.05
CA ALA A 66 -24.38 3.22 -4.18
C ALA A 66 -23.34 2.15 -4.44
N SER A 67 -23.75 0.90 -4.43
CA SER A 67 -22.91 -0.21 -4.83
C SER A 67 -22.38 0.18 -6.20
N TYR A 68 -21.17 0.77 -6.24
CA TYR A 68 -20.46 0.89 -7.47
C TYR A 68 -20.26 -0.57 -7.87
N GLU A 69 -21.11 -1.01 -8.77
CA GLU A 69 -20.90 -2.28 -9.44
C GLU A 69 -19.56 -2.14 -10.13
N THR A 70 -18.54 -2.68 -9.50
CA THR A 70 -17.23 -2.83 -10.10
C THR A 70 -17.29 -4.16 -10.86
N PRO A 71 -17.75 -4.16 -12.13
CA PRO A 71 -18.05 -5.39 -12.86
C PRO A 71 -16.81 -6.26 -13.08
N TRP A 72 -15.64 -5.68 -12.81
CA TRP A 72 -14.33 -6.35 -12.88
C TRP A 72 -13.94 -7.04 -11.58
N PHE A 73 -14.63 -6.82 -10.47
CA PHE A 73 -14.38 -7.54 -9.23
C PHE A 73 -15.49 -8.53 -8.94
N SER A 74 -15.12 -9.73 -8.51
CA SER A 74 -16.01 -10.70 -7.89
C SER A 74 -15.43 -11.15 -6.55
N LEU A 75 -16.32 -11.49 -5.62
CA LEU A 75 -15.94 -11.89 -4.27
C LEU A 75 -16.66 -13.19 -3.92
N GLU A 76 -15.89 -14.21 -3.59
CA GLU A 76 -16.42 -15.48 -3.11
C GLU A 76 -15.77 -15.84 -1.78
N ASN A 77 -16.58 -15.98 -0.72
CA ASN A 77 -16.11 -16.27 0.64
C ASN A 77 -15.02 -15.31 1.16
N GLY A 78 -15.07 -14.03 0.74
CA GLY A 78 -14.06 -13.02 1.09
C GLY A 78 -12.80 -13.03 0.23
N VAL A 79 -12.69 -13.95 -0.74
CA VAL A 79 -11.58 -14.02 -1.69
C VAL A 79 -11.92 -13.22 -2.94
N LEU A 80 -11.05 -12.28 -3.30
CA LEU A 80 -11.20 -11.40 -4.46
C LEU A 80 -10.70 -12.09 -5.73
N SER A 81 -11.46 -11.92 -6.80
CA SER A 81 -11.03 -12.20 -8.18
C SER A 81 -11.24 -10.96 -9.04
N PHE A 82 -10.37 -10.77 -10.03
CA PHE A 82 -10.36 -9.61 -10.93
C PHE A 82 -10.50 -10.06 -12.40
N ASP A 83 -11.43 -9.45 -13.12
CA ASP A 83 -11.62 -9.68 -14.54
C ASP A 83 -11.03 -8.50 -15.33
N GLN A 84 -9.79 -8.63 -15.75
CA GLN A 84 -9.06 -7.61 -16.50
C GLN A 84 -9.78 -7.21 -17.80
N SER A 85 -10.52 -8.14 -18.44
CA SER A 85 -11.21 -7.86 -19.71
C SER A 85 -12.33 -6.83 -19.56
N LYS A 86 -12.86 -6.68 -18.36
CA LYS A 86 -13.91 -5.71 -18.00
C LYS A 86 -13.34 -4.39 -17.45
N TYR A 87 -12.04 -4.36 -17.14
CA TYR A 87 -11.44 -3.17 -16.54
C TYR A 87 -11.04 -2.17 -17.61
N THR A 88 -11.65 -0.99 -17.58
CA THR A 88 -11.37 0.14 -18.48
C THR A 88 -10.90 1.38 -17.74
N GLY A 89 -10.44 1.18 -16.50
CA GLY A 89 -10.07 2.26 -15.59
C GLY A 89 -8.65 2.76 -15.76
N SER A 90 -8.19 3.46 -14.73
CA SER A 90 -6.84 4.01 -14.63
C SER A 90 -5.77 2.91 -14.50
N PRO A 91 -4.52 3.16 -14.90
CA PRO A 91 -3.39 2.31 -14.53
C PRO A 91 -3.17 2.17 -13.01
N GLU A 92 -3.81 3.01 -12.22
CA GLU A 92 -3.83 2.91 -10.76
C GLU A 92 -5.17 2.32 -10.31
N LEU A 93 -5.12 1.20 -9.61
CA LEU A 93 -6.29 0.46 -9.15
C LEU A 93 -6.38 0.47 -7.63
N THR A 94 -7.56 0.76 -7.10
CA THR A 94 -7.84 0.60 -5.66
C THR A 94 -8.80 -0.56 -5.45
N VAL A 95 -8.37 -1.53 -4.68
CA VAL A 95 -9.21 -2.65 -4.23
C VAL A 95 -10.07 -2.16 -3.06
N PRO A 96 -11.41 -2.23 -3.15
CA PRO A 96 -12.27 -1.80 -2.06
C PRO A 96 -12.19 -2.77 -0.88
N ALA A 97 -12.38 -2.26 0.35
CA ALA A 97 -12.40 -3.11 1.53
C ALA A 97 -13.63 -4.04 1.60
N GLN A 98 -14.69 -3.69 0.87
CA GLN A 98 -15.94 -4.45 0.84
C GLN A 98 -16.55 -4.42 -0.56
N ILE A 99 -17.13 -5.53 -0.98
CA ILE A 99 -17.90 -5.67 -2.22
C ILE A 99 -19.23 -6.32 -1.88
N GLY A 100 -20.34 -5.67 -2.24
CA GLY A 100 -21.68 -6.16 -1.92
C GLY A 100 -21.96 -6.34 -0.42
N GLY A 101 -21.26 -5.58 0.44
CA GLY A 101 -21.38 -5.68 1.90
C GLY A 101 -20.54 -6.80 2.55
N MET A 102 -19.79 -7.56 1.76
CA MET A 102 -18.85 -8.57 2.24
C MET A 102 -17.42 -8.01 2.26
N GLU A 103 -16.66 -8.30 3.30
CA GLU A 103 -15.27 -7.87 3.42
C GLU A 103 -14.35 -8.63 2.47
N VAL A 104 -13.39 -7.92 1.86
CA VAL A 104 -12.29 -8.50 1.10
C VAL A 104 -11.20 -8.91 2.09
N VAL A 105 -11.05 -10.22 2.30
CA VAL A 105 -10.09 -10.76 3.25
C VAL A 105 -8.88 -11.41 2.60
N ALA A 106 -8.96 -11.77 1.32
CA ALA A 106 -7.84 -12.32 0.57
C ALA A 106 -7.90 -11.88 -0.90
N ILE A 107 -6.73 -11.76 -1.52
CA ILE A 107 -6.56 -11.73 -2.97
C ILE A 107 -6.44 -13.19 -3.42
N GLY A 108 -7.22 -13.59 -4.41
CA GLY A 108 -7.21 -14.97 -4.93
C GLY A 108 -5.95 -15.29 -5.73
N ASP A 109 -5.71 -16.57 -5.97
CA ASP A 109 -4.63 -17.04 -6.81
C ASP A 109 -4.78 -16.48 -8.23
N GLY A 110 -3.70 -16.03 -8.85
CA GLY A 110 -3.68 -15.42 -10.17
C GLY A 110 -4.60 -14.19 -10.33
N CYS A 111 -5.08 -13.58 -9.26
CA CYS A 111 -6.14 -12.55 -9.30
C CYS A 111 -5.82 -11.40 -10.24
N PHE A 112 -4.58 -10.91 -10.26
CA PHE A 112 -4.08 -9.83 -11.11
C PHE A 112 -2.99 -10.31 -12.08
N GLU A 113 -2.91 -11.62 -12.31
CA GLU A 113 -1.94 -12.20 -13.23
C GLU A 113 -1.97 -11.50 -14.60
N ASN A 114 -0.79 -11.25 -15.20
CA ASN A 114 -0.64 -10.59 -16.49
C ASN A 114 -1.21 -9.16 -16.59
N CYS A 115 -1.49 -8.48 -15.46
CA CYS A 115 -2.00 -7.11 -15.43
C CYS A 115 -0.90 -6.07 -15.68
N GLY A 116 -0.09 -6.23 -16.72
CA GLY A 116 1.08 -5.38 -17.03
C GLY A 116 0.77 -3.90 -17.30
N ALA A 117 -0.49 -3.53 -17.52
CA ALA A 117 -0.90 -2.13 -17.67
C ALA A 117 -1.08 -1.39 -16.33
N LEU A 118 -1.20 -2.11 -15.22
CA LEU A 118 -1.34 -1.53 -13.89
C LEU A 118 0.02 -1.06 -13.36
N THR A 119 0.10 0.21 -12.97
CA THR A 119 1.33 0.82 -12.44
C THR A 119 1.32 0.94 -10.92
N ALA A 120 0.13 0.94 -10.31
CA ALA A 120 -0.06 0.92 -8.86
C ALA A 120 -1.35 0.17 -8.49
N ILE A 121 -1.29 -0.59 -7.42
CA ILE A 121 -2.45 -1.27 -6.84
C ILE A 121 -2.48 -0.96 -5.34
N HIS A 122 -3.61 -0.44 -4.88
CA HIS A 122 -3.84 -0.15 -3.47
C HIS A 122 -4.71 -1.22 -2.85
N LEU A 123 -4.15 -1.94 -1.89
CA LEU A 123 -4.82 -3.02 -1.18
C LEU A 123 -5.50 -2.50 0.10
N PRO A 124 -6.66 -3.05 0.50
CA PRO A 124 -7.37 -2.60 1.70
C PRO A 124 -6.67 -3.06 2.99
N ASP A 125 -6.77 -2.20 4.01
CA ASP A 125 -6.38 -2.59 5.37
C ASP A 125 -7.27 -3.73 5.88
N GLY A 126 -6.89 -4.77 6.40
CA GLY A 126 -7.74 -5.91 6.82
C GLY A 126 -7.56 -7.15 5.97
N LEU A 127 -6.90 -7.02 4.80
CA LEU A 127 -6.49 -8.16 3.98
C LEU A 127 -5.60 -9.11 4.79
N LYS A 128 -5.85 -10.43 4.71
CA LYS A 128 -5.13 -11.45 5.49
C LYS A 128 -4.16 -12.27 4.66
N ALA A 129 -4.47 -12.45 3.37
CA ALA A 129 -3.66 -13.25 2.48
C ALA A 129 -3.62 -12.68 1.07
N ILE A 130 -2.54 -12.96 0.39
CA ILE A 130 -2.33 -12.79 -1.05
C ILE A 130 -2.01 -14.18 -1.58
N GLY A 131 -2.78 -14.63 -2.58
CA GLY A 131 -2.72 -15.96 -3.16
C GLY A 131 -1.47 -16.21 -3.99
N GLU A 132 -1.35 -17.44 -4.48
CA GLU A 132 -0.28 -17.85 -5.40
C GLU A 132 -0.41 -17.08 -6.71
N GLU A 133 0.74 -16.62 -7.27
CA GLU A 133 0.80 -15.92 -8.57
C GLU A 133 -0.14 -14.69 -8.67
N ALA A 134 -0.59 -14.17 -7.52
CA ALA A 134 -1.65 -13.14 -7.47
C ALA A 134 -1.33 -11.88 -8.28
N PHE A 135 -0.08 -11.52 -8.46
CA PHE A 135 0.42 -10.40 -9.26
C PHE A 135 1.51 -10.85 -10.25
N GLU A 136 1.53 -12.13 -10.63
CA GLU A 136 2.48 -12.62 -11.62
C GLU A 136 2.40 -11.80 -12.91
N ASP A 137 3.56 -11.50 -13.50
CA ASP A 137 3.69 -10.71 -14.74
C ASP A 137 2.99 -9.33 -14.72
N CYS A 138 2.79 -8.74 -13.54
CA CYS A 138 2.40 -7.33 -13.40
C CYS A 138 3.57 -6.41 -13.77
N ALA A 139 4.05 -6.49 -15.02
CA ALA A 139 5.27 -5.83 -15.48
C ALA A 139 5.27 -4.30 -15.36
N GLY A 140 4.11 -3.65 -15.24
CA GLY A 140 3.98 -2.21 -15.04
C GLY A 140 4.06 -1.75 -13.58
N LEU A 141 3.90 -2.67 -12.62
CA LEU A 141 3.84 -2.36 -11.19
C LEU A 141 5.20 -1.89 -10.68
N ARG A 142 5.24 -0.68 -10.09
CA ARG A 142 6.51 -0.06 -9.67
C ARG A 142 6.81 -0.18 -8.19
N GLY A 143 5.80 -0.24 -7.38
CA GLY A 143 5.94 -0.38 -5.94
C GLY A 143 4.72 -1.04 -5.32
N MET A 144 4.92 -1.77 -4.22
CA MET A 144 3.83 -2.43 -3.51
C MET A 144 3.97 -2.22 -2.00
N LYS A 145 2.90 -1.74 -1.39
CA LYS A 145 2.73 -1.80 0.05
C LYS A 145 1.81 -2.97 0.38
N ILE A 146 2.37 -3.98 1.04
CA ILE A 146 1.58 -5.06 1.61
C ILE A 146 0.94 -4.53 2.90
N PRO A 147 -0.40 -4.60 3.06
CA PRO A 147 -1.07 -4.20 4.29
C PRO A 147 -0.51 -4.93 5.51
N GLU A 148 -0.42 -4.25 6.65
CA GLU A 148 0.14 -4.82 7.88
C GLU A 148 -0.61 -6.06 8.39
N SER A 149 -1.86 -6.18 8.00
CA SER A 149 -2.73 -7.32 8.36
C SER A 149 -2.47 -8.59 7.57
N VAL A 150 -1.63 -8.54 6.48
CA VAL A 150 -1.33 -9.69 5.63
C VAL A 150 -0.33 -10.60 6.34
N ALA A 151 -0.78 -11.81 6.65
CA ALA A 151 0.04 -12.83 7.29
C ALA A 151 0.67 -13.82 6.29
N PHE A 152 0.13 -13.92 5.09
CA PHE A 152 0.54 -14.93 4.09
C PHE A 152 0.63 -14.32 2.70
N LEU A 153 1.77 -14.57 2.03
CA LEU A 153 1.97 -14.36 0.59
C LEU A 153 2.24 -15.72 -0.07
N GLY A 154 1.49 -16.00 -1.13
CA GLY A 154 1.61 -17.24 -1.89
C GLY A 154 2.89 -17.33 -2.71
N GLU A 155 3.16 -18.53 -3.24
CA GLU A 155 4.24 -18.79 -4.18
C GLU A 155 4.08 -17.90 -5.43
N GLY A 156 5.20 -17.37 -5.93
CA GLY A 156 5.22 -16.55 -7.15
C GLY A 156 4.38 -15.27 -7.08
N ALA A 157 3.93 -14.81 -5.89
CA ALA A 157 2.94 -13.73 -5.77
C ALA A 157 3.30 -12.46 -6.55
N PHE A 158 4.57 -12.17 -6.79
CA PHE A 158 5.09 -11.06 -7.60
C PHE A 158 6.11 -11.51 -8.65
N ASP A 159 6.09 -12.79 -9.03
CA ASP A 159 6.98 -13.29 -10.09
C ASP A 159 6.78 -12.48 -11.39
N GLY A 160 7.85 -12.18 -12.11
CA GLY A 160 7.78 -11.43 -13.37
C GLY A 160 7.41 -9.94 -13.24
N CYS A 161 7.26 -9.38 -12.04
CA CYS A 161 7.02 -7.95 -11.82
C CYS A 161 8.27 -7.13 -12.17
N SER A 162 8.63 -7.06 -13.44
CA SER A 162 9.93 -6.55 -13.94
C SER A 162 10.18 -5.07 -13.67
N SER A 163 9.14 -4.25 -13.47
CA SER A 163 9.28 -2.83 -13.10
C SER A 163 9.20 -2.57 -11.59
N LEU A 164 9.03 -3.60 -10.76
CA LEU A 164 8.88 -3.44 -9.31
C LEU A 164 10.21 -3.00 -8.69
N GLU A 165 10.25 -1.79 -8.17
CA GLU A 165 11.47 -1.19 -7.60
C GLU A 165 11.57 -1.38 -6.09
N ALA A 166 10.42 -1.42 -5.41
CA ALA A 166 10.37 -1.55 -3.96
C ALA A 166 9.10 -2.23 -3.46
N VAL A 167 9.25 -2.99 -2.39
CA VAL A 167 8.13 -3.62 -1.66
C VAL A 167 8.26 -3.29 -0.17
N CYS A 168 7.12 -2.98 0.46
CA CYS A 168 7.04 -2.79 1.91
C CYS A 168 6.24 -3.94 2.53
N ILE A 169 6.84 -4.67 3.46
CA ILE A 169 6.31 -5.88 4.11
C ILE A 169 6.31 -5.67 5.62
N SER A 170 5.21 -6.03 6.27
CA SER A 170 5.07 -5.96 7.72
C SER A 170 5.75 -7.13 8.43
N ASN A 171 6.21 -6.93 9.66
CA ASN A 171 6.65 -8.00 10.54
C ASN A 171 5.50 -8.89 11.06
N GLN A 172 4.24 -8.56 10.73
CA GLN A 172 3.10 -9.44 10.97
C GLN A 172 2.98 -10.54 9.91
N THR A 173 3.70 -10.40 8.77
CA THR A 173 3.79 -11.44 7.76
C THR A 173 4.57 -12.63 8.33
N GLN A 174 3.93 -13.79 8.32
CA GLN A 174 4.44 -15.02 8.93
C GLN A 174 4.99 -15.99 7.88
N HIS A 175 4.55 -15.85 6.64
CA HIS A 175 4.94 -16.75 5.56
C HIS A 175 5.05 -16.00 4.24
N LEU A 176 6.18 -16.20 3.57
CA LEU A 176 6.42 -15.85 2.19
C LEU A 176 6.62 -17.16 1.41
N GLY A 177 5.86 -17.36 0.35
CA GLY A 177 6.01 -18.51 -0.52
C GLY A 177 7.33 -18.50 -1.28
N ASP A 178 7.61 -19.57 -1.99
CA ASP A 178 8.78 -19.65 -2.86
C ASP A 178 8.60 -18.72 -4.07
N ASN A 179 9.70 -18.26 -4.66
CA ASN A 179 9.73 -17.45 -5.88
C ASN A 179 8.93 -16.13 -5.81
N VAL A 180 8.59 -15.61 -4.63
CA VAL A 180 7.72 -14.42 -4.48
C VAL A 180 8.22 -13.23 -5.30
N PHE A 181 9.54 -13.05 -5.46
CA PHE A 181 10.16 -11.94 -6.17
C PHE A 181 11.03 -12.42 -7.35
N ASN A 182 10.78 -13.63 -7.85
CA ASN A 182 11.51 -14.12 -9.01
C ASN A 182 11.27 -13.18 -10.20
N ASP A 183 12.26 -13.02 -11.08
CA ASP A 183 12.22 -12.13 -12.25
C ASP A 183 11.76 -10.65 -11.98
N CYS A 184 11.79 -10.20 -10.73
CA CYS A 184 11.66 -8.78 -10.36
C CYS A 184 12.94 -8.00 -10.68
N THR A 185 13.30 -7.88 -11.95
CA THR A 185 14.62 -7.38 -12.41
C THR A 185 14.93 -5.93 -12.03
N SER A 186 13.93 -5.13 -11.66
CA SER A 186 14.10 -3.74 -11.19
C SER A 186 14.10 -3.63 -9.66
N LEU A 187 13.89 -4.72 -8.92
CA LEU A 187 13.77 -4.67 -7.46
C LEU A 187 15.11 -4.26 -6.83
N ARG A 188 15.03 -3.21 -5.99
CA ARG A 188 16.20 -2.63 -5.31
C ARG A 188 16.06 -2.65 -3.80
N TYR A 189 14.83 -2.55 -3.31
CA TYR A 189 14.57 -2.42 -1.89
C TYR A 189 13.41 -3.30 -1.46
N VAL A 190 13.65 -4.05 -0.39
CA VAL A 190 12.58 -4.65 0.43
C VAL A 190 12.61 -3.94 1.78
N TYR A 191 11.56 -3.19 2.09
CA TYR A 191 11.37 -2.56 3.39
C TYR A 191 10.61 -3.53 4.29
N PHE A 192 11.29 -4.11 5.25
CA PHE A 192 10.68 -5.00 6.23
C PHE A 192 10.52 -4.27 7.56
N LEU A 193 9.29 -4.22 8.08
CA LEU A 193 8.94 -3.52 9.31
C LEU A 193 9.23 -4.39 10.55
N GLY A 194 10.42 -4.94 10.63
CA GLY A 194 10.95 -5.77 11.69
C GLY A 194 12.47 -5.80 11.61
N ASN A 195 13.12 -6.68 12.39
CA ASN A 195 14.56 -6.84 12.34
C ASN A 195 14.99 -7.87 11.26
N PHE A 196 16.29 -7.86 10.94
CA PHE A 196 16.82 -8.73 9.88
C PHE A 196 16.71 -10.23 10.23
N GLN A 197 16.78 -10.60 11.49
CA GLN A 197 16.62 -11.98 11.91
C GLN A 197 15.18 -12.49 11.69
N GLU A 198 14.19 -11.65 11.93
CA GLU A 198 12.78 -11.95 11.61
C GLU A 198 12.59 -12.12 10.10
N TRP A 199 13.20 -11.25 9.29
CA TRP A 199 13.19 -11.37 7.82
C TRP A 199 13.72 -12.74 7.37
N THR A 200 14.91 -13.12 7.83
CA THR A 200 15.52 -14.41 7.46
C THR A 200 14.75 -15.62 7.99
N GLY A 201 13.88 -15.40 8.97
CA GLY A 201 12.99 -16.44 9.51
C GLY A 201 11.79 -16.73 8.60
N ILE A 202 11.35 -15.75 7.81
CA ILE A 202 10.16 -15.86 6.96
C ILE A 202 10.49 -16.02 5.47
N TYR A 203 11.69 -15.60 5.03
CA TYR A 203 12.11 -15.66 3.64
C TYR A 203 13.46 -16.35 3.52
N GLN A 204 13.49 -17.48 2.82
CA GLN A 204 14.67 -18.33 2.66
C GLN A 204 14.98 -18.64 1.19
N ASP A 205 14.23 -18.02 0.28
CA ASP A 205 14.38 -18.21 -1.15
C ASP A 205 15.43 -17.26 -1.75
N PHE A 206 15.72 -17.45 -3.04
CA PHE A 206 16.66 -16.60 -3.76
C PHE A 206 16.08 -15.20 -4.00
N ILE A 207 16.85 -14.20 -3.65
CA ILE A 207 16.63 -12.81 -4.05
C ILE A 207 17.95 -12.26 -4.62
N ASP A 208 17.85 -11.40 -5.64
CA ASP A 208 19.04 -10.85 -6.28
C ASP A 208 19.97 -10.19 -5.24
N PRO A 209 21.28 -10.52 -5.23
CA PRO A 209 22.23 -9.97 -4.25
C PRO A 209 22.35 -8.45 -4.25
N SER A 210 21.90 -7.75 -5.30
CA SER A 210 21.90 -6.29 -5.36
C SER A 210 20.73 -5.65 -4.62
N VAL A 211 19.72 -6.43 -4.23
CA VAL A 211 18.58 -5.95 -3.46
C VAL A 211 19.00 -5.61 -2.04
N ILE A 212 18.53 -4.49 -1.53
CA ILE A 212 18.78 -4.06 -0.15
C ILE A 212 17.57 -4.38 0.70
N ILE A 213 17.74 -5.19 1.72
CA ILE A 213 16.75 -5.44 2.76
C ILE A 213 16.90 -4.35 3.82
N SER A 214 15.93 -3.46 3.91
CA SER A 214 15.91 -2.37 4.89
C SER A 214 15.03 -2.74 6.06
N CYS A 215 15.63 -3.07 7.20
CA CYS A 215 14.99 -3.45 8.44
C CYS A 215 15.10 -2.33 9.50
N GLU A 216 14.44 -2.49 10.65
CA GLU A 216 14.55 -1.54 11.77
C GLU A 216 15.97 -1.45 12.34
N ASP A 217 16.73 -2.55 12.31
CA ASP A 217 18.09 -2.67 12.82
C ASP A 217 19.19 -2.35 11.79
N GLY A 218 18.81 -2.02 10.56
CA GLY A 218 19.77 -1.58 9.54
C GLY A 218 19.39 -1.95 8.11
N LYS A 219 20.40 -1.82 7.24
CA LYS A 219 20.30 -2.22 5.84
C LYS A 219 21.25 -3.38 5.59
N PHE A 220 20.77 -4.38 4.91
CA PHE A 220 21.49 -5.64 4.70
C PHE A 220 21.39 -6.06 3.23
N HIS A 221 22.43 -6.74 2.75
CA HIS A 221 22.32 -7.56 1.55
C HIS A 221 21.58 -8.87 1.89
N PRO A 222 21.04 -9.59 0.91
CA PRO A 222 20.38 -10.88 1.17
C PRO A 222 21.29 -11.90 1.86
N SER A 223 22.62 -11.79 1.69
CA SER A 223 23.63 -12.59 2.40
C SER A 223 23.74 -12.29 3.91
N GLY A 224 23.15 -11.19 4.38
CA GLY A 224 23.25 -10.70 5.75
C GLY A 224 24.37 -9.70 5.99
N ASP A 225 25.15 -9.37 4.96
CA ASP A 225 26.19 -8.35 5.08
C ASP A 225 25.55 -6.95 5.15
N PRO A 226 26.10 -6.02 5.95
CA PRO A 226 25.61 -4.63 5.97
C PRO A 226 25.72 -3.98 4.59
N ALA A 227 24.67 -3.26 4.16
CA ALA A 227 24.60 -2.59 2.87
C ALA A 227 25.03 -1.11 2.94
#